data_aefb83ea6937a57080070676867ad4e8
#
_entry.id   aefb83ea6937a57080070676867ad4e8
#
_cell.length_a   1.000
_cell.length_b   1.000
_cell.length_c   1.000
_cell.angle_alpha   90.00
_cell.angle_beta   90.00
_cell.angle_gamma   90.00
#
_symmetry.space_group_name_H-M   'P 1'
#
loop_
_entity.id
_entity.type
_entity.pdbx_description
1 polymer ?
#
loop_
_entity_poly.entity_id
_entity_poly.type
_entity_poly.pdbx_seq_one_letter_code
_entity_poly.pdbx_strand_id
1 'polypeptide(L)'
;AVIDRAWFAARLRTSLALRERLYDAPFYRLVHAEADGLPGVVIDRFGDVAVVQPNAAWADARIDDLGAALAEVTGVSTIIMNGTGRARGLEGLPEETRLLMGKAPTAPIPVPMNGATYMADVMGGQKTGLFYDQRPNHAFAASLARGTKVLDVFSHVGGFGLAMLA
;
A
#
# COMPACT_ATOMS: atom_id res chain seq x y z
N ALA A 1 25.71 -8.21 -5.64
CA ALA A 1 25.04 -7.16 -6.41
C ALA A 1 25.05 -5.88 -5.59
N VAL A 2 25.22 -4.74 -6.24
CA VAL A 2 25.08 -3.43 -5.58
C VAL A 2 23.58 -3.16 -5.45
N ILE A 3 23.14 -2.80 -4.22
CA ILE A 3 21.76 -2.40 -3.96
C ILE A 3 21.72 -0.87 -4.12
N ASP A 4 21.30 -0.44 -5.30
CA ASP A 4 21.19 0.96 -5.70
C ASP A 4 19.82 1.24 -6.34
N ARG A 5 19.60 2.47 -6.80
CA ARG A 5 18.38 2.88 -7.49
C ARG A 5 18.02 1.96 -8.67
N ALA A 6 19.00 1.56 -9.49
CA ALA A 6 18.76 0.70 -10.66
C ALA A 6 18.30 -0.70 -10.25
N TRP A 7 18.88 -1.23 -9.17
CA TRP A 7 18.49 -2.51 -8.58
C TRP A 7 17.04 -2.47 -8.08
N PHE A 8 16.63 -1.41 -7.37
CA PHE A 8 15.24 -1.23 -6.95
C PHE A 8 14.30 -1.07 -8.14
N ALA A 9 14.67 -0.24 -9.11
CA ALA A 9 13.84 -0.01 -10.29
C ALA A 9 13.54 -1.30 -11.06
N ALA A 10 14.53 -2.20 -11.20
CA ALA A 10 14.32 -3.49 -11.85
C ALA A 10 13.25 -4.35 -11.15
N ARG A 11 13.27 -4.42 -9.82
CA ARG A 11 12.28 -5.18 -9.03
C ARG A 11 10.90 -4.53 -9.05
N LEU A 12 10.86 -3.22 -8.89
CA LEU A 12 9.62 -2.46 -8.95
C LEU A 12 8.92 -2.60 -10.32
N ARG A 13 9.66 -2.62 -11.44
CA ARG A 13 9.09 -2.87 -12.78
C ARG A 13 8.47 -4.26 -12.87
N THR A 14 9.11 -5.29 -12.30
CA THR A 14 8.54 -6.64 -12.27
C THR A 14 7.24 -6.69 -11.47
N SER A 15 7.24 -6.09 -10.27
CA SER A 15 6.05 -6.02 -9.43
C SER A 15 4.94 -5.21 -10.11
N LEU A 16 5.26 -4.06 -10.70
CA LEU A 16 4.31 -3.20 -11.41
C LEU A 16 3.66 -3.93 -12.58
N ALA A 17 4.45 -4.58 -13.43
CA ALA A 17 3.94 -5.34 -14.57
C ALA A 17 2.96 -6.44 -14.16
N LEU A 18 3.17 -7.08 -13.00
CA LEU A 18 2.21 -8.04 -12.47
C LEU A 18 0.91 -7.37 -12.01
N ARG A 19 1.00 -6.23 -11.30
CA ARG A 19 -0.19 -5.51 -10.78
C ARG A 19 -1.05 -4.92 -11.90
N GLU A 20 -0.43 -4.40 -12.95
CA GLU A 20 -1.13 -3.89 -14.14
C GLU A 20 -1.89 -4.97 -14.92
N ARG A 21 -1.51 -6.25 -14.78
CA ARG A 21 -2.26 -7.39 -15.31
C ARG A 21 -3.44 -7.80 -14.44
N LEU A 22 -3.41 -7.46 -13.15
CA LEU A 22 -4.40 -7.90 -12.16
C LEU A 22 -5.44 -6.83 -11.85
N TYR A 23 -5.12 -5.55 -12.08
CA TYR A 23 -5.94 -4.43 -11.64
C TYR A 23 -6.03 -3.36 -12.72
N ASP A 24 -7.24 -2.89 -12.98
CA ASP A 24 -7.54 -1.88 -14.01
C ASP A 24 -7.15 -0.45 -13.58
N ALA A 25 -6.90 -0.23 -12.28
CA ALA A 25 -6.58 1.09 -11.73
C ALA A 25 -5.48 0.98 -10.68
N PRO A 26 -4.69 2.07 -10.47
CA PRO A 26 -3.49 2.05 -9.63
C PRO A 26 -3.80 2.13 -8.13
N PHE A 27 -4.65 1.23 -7.63
CA PHE A 27 -5.04 1.08 -6.23
C PHE A 27 -4.80 -0.37 -5.80
N TYR A 28 -3.59 -0.65 -5.29
CA TYR A 28 -3.17 -2.00 -4.93
C TYR A 28 -1.90 -2.00 -4.08
N ARG A 29 -1.62 -3.12 -3.43
CA ARG A 29 -0.29 -3.41 -2.89
C ARG A 29 0.68 -3.68 -4.03
N LEU A 30 1.60 -2.73 -4.26
CA LEU A 30 2.61 -2.82 -5.31
C LEU A 30 3.69 -3.83 -4.92
N VAL A 31 4.18 -3.79 -3.67
CA VAL A 31 5.22 -4.68 -3.15
C VAL A 31 4.75 -5.35 -1.88
N HIS A 32 4.85 -6.67 -1.84
CA HIS A 32 4.59 -7.52 -0.68
C HIS A 32 5.86 -8.25 -0.26
N ALA A 33 6.80 -7.48 0.26
CA ALA A 33 8.04 -7.97 0.87
C ALA A 33 8.76 -9.05 0.04
N GLU A 34 9.02 -10.20 0.64
CA GLU A 34 9.75 -11.33 0.07
C GLU A 34 9.11 -11.87 -1.22
N ALA A 35 7.79 -11.82 -1.31
CA ALA A 35 7.04 -12.29 -2.48
C ALA A 35 7.36 -11.51 -3.75
N ASP A 36 7.76 -10.24 -3.60
CA ASP A 36 8.16 -9.36 -4.72
C ASP A 36 9.68 -9.10 -4.73
N GLY A 37 10.47 -9.89 -4.00
CA GLY A 37 11.93 -9.83 -3.98
C GLY A 37 12.51 -8.59 -3.28
N LEU A 38 11.75 -7.97 -2.38
CA LEU A 38 12.14 -6.85 -1.54
C LEU A 38 11.87 -7.17 -0.05
N PRO A 39 12.65 -8.06 0.58
CA PRO A 39 12.42 -8.52 1.94
C PRO A 39 12.20 -7.39 2.94
N GLY A 40 11.12 -7.47 3.73
CA GLY A 40 10.78 -6.47 4.72
C GLY A 40 10.25 -5.15 4.17
N VAL A 41 10.03 -5.00 2.86
CA VAL A 41 9.46 -3.79 2.25
C VAL A 41 8.02 -4.03 1.84
N VAL A 42 7.11 -3.17 2.30
CA VAL A 42 5.74 -3.11 1.81
C VAL A 42 5.51 -1.77 1.11
N ILE A 43 4.89 -1.80 -0.08
CA ILE A 43 4.53 -0.58 -0.80
C ILE A 43 3.07 -0.71 -1.24
N ASP A 44 2.24 0.23 -0.79
CA ASP A 44 0.85 0.38 -1.21
C ASP A 44 0.70 1.61 -2.10
N ARG A 45 0.00 1.46 -3.23
CA ARG A 45 -0.26 2.53 -4.20
C ARG A 45 -1.72 2.98 -4.12
N PHE A 46 -1.92 4.30 -4.06
CA PHE A 46 -3.20 5.01 -3.97
C PHE A 46 -3.27 6.06 -5.09
N GLY A 47 -3.38 5.62 -6.34
CA GLY A 47 -3.31 6.52 -7.50
C GLY A 47 -1.92 7.14 -7.65
N ASP A 48 -1.82 8.46 -7.45
CA ASP A 48 -0.58 9.24 -7.50
C ASP A 48 0.20 9.28 -6.19
N VAL A 49 -0.28 8.61 -5.16
CA VAL A 49 0.37 8.52 -3.85
C VAL A 49 0.85 7.09 -3.62
N ALA A 50 2.06 6.93 -3.09
CA ALA A 50 2.56 5.66 -2.59
C ALA A 50 2.95 5.76 -1.12
N VAL A 51 2.65 4.71 -0.37
CA VAL A 51 3.08 4.55 1.04
C VAL A 51 4.07 3.41 1.11
N VAL A 52 5.26 3.69 1.62
CA VAL A 52 6.37 2.74 1.77
C VAL A 52 6.55 2.41 3.24
N GLN A 53 6.56 1.12 3.59
CA GLN A 53 6.92 0.63 4.91
C GLN A 53 8.25 -0.13 4.83
N PRO A 54 9.39 0.50 5.14
CA PRO A 54 10.70 -0.16 5.22
C PRO A 54 10.85 -0.79 6.61
N ASN A 55 10.36 -2.02 6.76
CA ASN A 55 10.34 -2.73 8.05
C ASN A 55 11.69 -3.37 8.41
N ALA A 56 12.63 -3.45 7.46
CA ALA A 56 13.97 -3.99 7.66
C ALA A 56 15.02 -2.88 7.60
N ALA A 57 16.06 -2.97 8.44
CA ALA A 57 17.11 -1.95 8.56
C ALA A 57 17.85 -1.70 7.25
N TRP A 58 18.09 -2.75 6.43
CA TRP A 58 18.74 -2.60 5.13
C TRP A 58 17.94 -1.72 4.17
N ALA A 59 16.61 -1.83 4.19
CA ALA A 59 15.72 -1.07 3.32
C ALA A 59 15.58 0.38 3.78
N ASP A 60 15.52 0.59 5.10
CA ASP A 60 15.51 1.92 5.69
C ASP A 60 16.79 2.70 5.35
N ALA A 61 17.95 2.05 5.44
CA ALA A 61 19.25 2.64 5.07
C ALA A 61 19.36 2.99 3.56
N ARG A 62 18.46 2.52 2.72
CA ARG A 62 18.39 2.76 1.27
C ARG A 62 17.09 3.43 0.84
N ILE A 63 16.40 4.06 1.76
CA ILE A 63 15.06 4.62 1.51
C ILE A 63 15.04 5.67 0.41
N ASP A 64 16.10 6.45 0.27
CA ASP A 64 16.22 7.50 -0.76
C ASP A 64 16.35 6.87 -2.16
N ASP A 65 17.18 5.83 -2.32
CA ASP A 65 17.32 5.07 -3.56
C ASP A 65 16.00 4.38 -3.93
N LEU A 66 15.32 3.80 -2.94
CA LEU A 66 14.01 3.16 -3.11
C LEU A 66 12.94 4.17 -3.53
N GLY A 67 12.87 5.33 -2.86
CA GLY A 67 11.93 6.39 -3.19
C GLY A 67 12.13 6.95 -4.58
N ALA A 68 13.39 7.21 -4.97
CA ALA A 68 13.73 7.68 -6.31
C ALA A 68 13.38 6.66 -7.41
N ALA A 69 13.64 5.36 -7.16
CA ALA A 69 13.28 4.28 -8.07
C ALA A 69 11.75 4.12 -8.19
N LEU A 70 11.03 4.25 -7.08
CA LEU A 70 9.57 4.16 -7.04
C LEU A 70 8.93 5.27 -7.87
N ALA A 71 9.38 6.52 -7.70
CA ALA A 71 8.92 7.66 -8.50
C ALA A 71 9.18 7.43 -10.01
N GLU A 72 10.40 6.99 -10.36
CA GLU A 72 10.78 6.71 -11.75
C GLU A 72 9.90 5.66 -12.40
N VAL A 73 9.63 4.55 -11.68
CA VAL A 73 8.94 3.38 -12.25
C VAL A 73 7.43 3.59 -12.32
N THR A 74 6.85 4.24 -11.32
CA THR A 74 5.38 4.34 -11.19
C THR A 74 4.80 5.68 -11.60
N GLY A 75 5.63 6.72 -11.67
CA GLY A 75 5.19 8.09 -11.95
C GLY A 75 4.39 8.75 -10.81
N VAL A 76 4.37 8.17 -9.61
CA VAL A 76 3.66 8.77 -8.46
C VAL A 76 4.26 10.13 -8.11
N SER A 77 3.39 11.08 -7.76
CA SER A 77 3.78 12.45 -7.40
C SER A 77 4.09 12.62 -5.92
N THR A 78 3.64 11.69 -5.08
CA THR A 78 3.83 11.74 -3.62
C THR A 78 4.25 10.39 -3.07
N ILE A 79 5.27 10.38 -2.23
CA ILE A 79 5.75 9.17 -1.54
C ILE A 79 5.85 9.48 -0.05
N ILE A 80 5.17 8.66 0.76
CA ILE A 80 5.15 8.72 2.21
C ILE A 80 5.87 7.48 2.75
N MET A 81 6.83 7.67 3.66
CA MET A 81 7.37 6.59 4.47
C MET A 81 6.53 6.47 5.74
N ASN A 82 5.97 5.30 5.96
CA ASN A 82 5.27 4.95 7.19
C ASN A 82 6.13 3.94 7.98
N GLY A 83 6.80 4.42 8.99
CA GLY A 83 7.70 3.66 9.86
C GLY A 83 7.09 3.27 11.21
N THR A 84 5.75 3.11 11.32
CA THR A 84 5.06 2.77 12.58
C THR A 84 4.89 1.27 12.82
N GLY A 85 5.45 0.44 11.95
CA GLY A 85 5.32 -1.02 12.05
C GLY A 85 6.13 -1.64 13.20
N ARG A 86 5.50 -2.54 13.98
CA ARG A 86 6.16 -3.27 15.08
C ARG A 86 7.49 -3.95 14.67
N ALA A 87 7.59 -4.41 13.43
CA ALA A 87 8.80 -5.06 12.92
C ALA A 87 10.03 -4.13 12.97
N ARG A 88 9.85 -2.82 12.79
CA ARG A 88 10.94 -1.83 12.88
C ARG A 88 11.59 -1.78 14.25
N GLY A 89 10.80 -1.88 15.32
CA GLY A 89 11.33 -1.93 16.69
C GLY A 89 12.23 -3.15 16.93
N LEU A 90 11.94 -4.29 16.28
CA LEU A 90 12.80 -5.48 16.35
C LEU A 90 14.13 -5.30 15.60
N GLU A 91 14.15 -4.44 14.58
CA GLU A 91 15.35 -4.05 13.81
C GLU A 91 16.09 -2.87 14.43
N GLY A 92 15.65 -2.35 15.59
CA GLY A 92 16.25 -1.20 16.25
C GLY A 92 16.01 0.14 15.54
N LEU A 93 15.02 0.21 14.67
CA LEU A 93 14.65 1.41 13.91
C LEU A 93 13.64 2.28 14.68
N PRO A 94 13.73 3.61 14.58
CA PRO A 94 12.77 4.51 15.21
C PRO A 94 11.39 4.41 14.52
N GLU A 95 10.34 4.65 15.29
CA GLU A 95 9.00 4.87 14.73
C GLU A 95 8.92 6.31 14.21
N GLU A 96 8.71 6.46 12.90
CA GLU A 96 8.52 7.76 12.27
C GLU A 96 7.64 7.64 11.00
N THR A 97 6.88 8.69 10.72
CA THR A 97 6.21 8.86 9.42
C THR A 97 6.73 10.14 8.81
N ARG A 98 7.23 10.07 7.58
CA ARG A 98 7.78 11.24 6.88
C ARG A 98 7.44 11.25 5.39
N LEU A 99 7.36 12.45 4.85
CA LEU A 99 7.22 12.66 3.42
C LEU A 99 8.59 12.51 2.76
N LEU A 100 8.71 11.59 1.80
CA LEU A 100 9.93 11.42 0.99
C LEU A 100 9.89 12.29 -0.28
N MET A 101 8.70 12.47 -0.87
CA MET A 101 8.52 13.26 -2.09
C MET A 101 7.11 13.84 -2.16
N GLY A 102 6.97 15.00 -2.81
CA GLY A 102 5.68 15.61 -3.13
C GLY A 102 5.05 16.40 -1.99
N LYS A 103 3.72 16.31 -1.86
CA LYS A 103 2.93 16.98 -0.83
C LYS A 103 2.06 15.97 -0.10
N ALA A 104 2.07 16.01 1.23
CA ALA A 104 1.20 15.16 2.04
C ALA A 104 -0.27 15.45 1.74
N PRO A 105 -1.11 14.41 1.52
CA PRO A 105 -2.55 14.58 1.40
C PRO A 105 -3.13 15.22 2.67
N THR A 106 -4.03 16.16 2.50
CA THR A 106 -4.71 16.87 3.61
C THR A 106 -6.06 16.24 3.97
N ALA A 107 -6.50 15.25 3.20
CA ALA A 107 -7.73 14.49 3.39
C ALA A 107 -7.53 13.04 2.97
N PRO A 108 -8.38 12.11 3.45
CA PRO A 108 -8.37 10.72 3.00
C PRO A 108 -8.53 10.60 1.48
N ILE A 109 -7.82 9.63 0.89
CA ILE A 109 -7.82 9.38 -0.56
C ILE A 109 -8.98 8.45 -0.92
N PRO A 110 -9.81 8.78 -1.90
CA PRO A 110 -10.83 7.86 -2.40
C PRO A 110 -10.19 6.71 -3.19
N VAL A 111 -10.51 5.49 -2.82
CA VAL A 111 -9.99 4.24 -3.40
C VAL A 111 -11.13 3.43 -4.00
N PRO A 112 -11.30 3.41 -5.32
CA PRO A 112 -12.26 2.54 -5.99
C PRO A 112 -11.79 1.09 -5.93
N MET A 113 -12.61 0.21 -5.35
CA MET A 113 -12.29 -1.21 -5.20
C MET A 113 -13.58 -2.03 -4.98
N ASN A 114 -13.72 -3.17 -5.67
CA ASN A 114 -14.88 -4.08 -5.53
C ASN A 114 -16.24 -3.39 -5.70
N GLY A 115 -16.36 -2.45 -6.65
CA GLY A 115 -17.61 -1.72 -6.91
C GLY A 115 -17.92 -0.59 -5.92
N ALA A 116 -17.16 -0.44 -4.84
CA ALA A 116 -17.32 0.61 -3.83
C ALA A 116 -16.16 1.60 -3.83
N THR A 117 -16.33 2.75 -3.16
CA THR A 117 -15.26 3.71 -2.90
C THR A 117 -14.96 3.74 -1.41
N TYR A 118 -13.71 3.46 -1.07
CA TYR A 118 -13.18 3.48 0.30
C TYR A 118 -12.37 4.75 0.53
N MET A 119 -12.29 5.21 1.77
CA MET A 119 -11.51 6.40 2.12
C MET A 119 -10.26 5.97 2.88
N ALA A 120 -9.08 6.12 2.27
CA ALA A 120 -7.80 5.75 2.87
C ALA A 120 -7.13 6.97 3.52
N ASP A 121 -6.95 6.93 4.83
CA ASP A 121 -6.12 7.92 5.55
C ASP A 121 -4.67 7.42 5.57
N VAL A 122 -3.88 7.90 4.62
CA VAL A 122 -2.48 7.47 4.44
C VAL A 122 -1.49 8.17 5.39
N MET A 123 -1.94 9.21 6.12
CA MET A 123 -1.10 9.95 7.07
C MET A 123 -1.33 9.52 8.52
N GLY A 124 -2.58 9.33 8.93
CA GLY A 124 -2.95 9.01 10.31
C GLY A 124 -3.66 7.67 10.48
N GLY A 125 -3.99 7.00 9.38
CA GLY A 125 -4.71 5.74 9.39
C GLY A 125 -3.88 4.54 9.84
N GLN A 126 -4.60 3.47 10.20
CA GLN A 126 -3.98 2.20 10.59
C GLN A 126 -3.21 1.60 9.42
N LYS A 127 -1.98 1.08 9.65
CA LYS A 127 -1.06 0.57 8.63
C LYS A 127 -0.78 1.65 7.56
N THR A 128 -1.16 1.38 6.31
CA THR A 128 -1.01 2.30 5.16
C THR A 128 -2.30 3.08 4.84
N GLY A 129 -3.35 2.94 5.68
CA GLY A 129 -4.65 3.58 5.49
C GLY A 129 -5.74 2.66 4.95
N LEU A 130 -5.38 1.51 4.35
CA LEU A 130 -6.31 0.51 3.81
C LEU A 130 -5.66 -0.88 3.81
N PHE A 131 -6.48 -1.93 3.92
CA PHE A 131 -6.06 -3.34 3.90
C PHE A 131 -6.28 -3.94 2.51
N TYR A 132 -5.37 -3.73 1.57
CA TYR A 132 -5.47 -4.30 0.21
C TYR A 132 -5.44 -5.83 0.16
N ASP A 133 -4.83 -6.48 1.14
CA ASP A 133 -4.79 -7.94 1.28
C ASP A 133 -6.18 -8.55 1.52
N GLN A 134 -7.15 -7.77 2.04
CA GLN A 134 -8.53 -8.21 2.24
C GLN A 134 -9.41 -8.07 0.99
N ARG A 135 -8.94 -7.45 -0.09
CA ARG A 135 -9.72 -7.20 -1.31
C ARG A 135 -10.43 -8.45 -1.88
N PRO A 136 -9.78 -9.62 -2.01
CA PRO A 136 -10.45 -10.83 -2.47
C PRO A 136 -11.51 -11.35 -1.46
N ASN A 137 -11.23 -11.20 -0.15
CA ASN A 137 -12.17 -11.61 0.90
C ASN A 137 -13.42 -10.72 0.90
N HIS A 138 -13.26 -9.40 0.69
CA HIS A 138 -14.39 -8.48 0.54
C HIS A 138 -15.27 -8.88 -0.64
N ALA A 139 -14.69 -9.16 -1.81
CA ALA A 139 -15.42 -9.58 -2.99
C ALA A 139 -16.14 -10.91 -2.79
N PHE A 140 -15.48 -11.89 -2.17
CA PHE A 140 -16.09 -13.18 -1.84
C PHE A 140 -17.28 -13.01 -0.89
N ALA A 141 -17.12 -12.30 0.21
CA ALA A 141 -18.20 -12.06 1.18
C ALA A 141 -19.38 -11.30 0.54
N ALA A 142 -19.11 -10.32 -0.31
CA ALA A 142 -20.13 -9.60 -1.06
C ALA A 142 -20.96 -10.53 -1.96
N SER A 143 -20.33 -11.53 -2.58
CA SER A 143 -21.05 -12.52 -3.40
C SER A 143 -22.09 -13.35 -2.63
N LEU A 144 -21.90 -13.49 -1.30
CA LEU A 144 -22.82 -14.24 -0.41
C LEU A 144 -23.93 -13.35 0.15
N ALA A 145 -23.81 -12.03 0.08
CA ALA A 145 -24.70 -11.09 0.75
C ALA A 145 -25.91 -10.64 -0.07
N ARG A 146 -26.07 -11.13 -1.31
CA ARG A 146 -27.14 -10.70 -2.22
C ARG A 146 -28.53 -10.91 -1.63
N GLY A 147 -29.31 -9.80 -1.51
CA GLY A 147 -30.67 -9.83 -1.01
C GLY A 147 -30.81 -10.11 0.50
N THR A 148 -29.72 -9.98 1.28
CA THR A 148 -29.70 -10.23 2.70
C THR A 148 -29.49 -8.94 3.50
N LYS A 149 -29.75 -9.01 4.83
CA LYS A 149 -29.31 -7.97 5.78
C LYS A 149 -27.94 -8.34 6.32
N VAL A 150 -27.01 -7.39 6.34
CA VAL A 150 -25.64 -7.60 6.77
C VAL A 150 -25.35 -6.73 7.99
N LEU A 151 -24.64 -7.28 8.94
CA LEU A 151 -24.04 -6.58 10.08
C LEU A 151 -22.51 -6.69 9.95
N ASP A 152 -21.82 -5.55 9.76
CA ASP A 152 -20.36 -5.47 9.74
C ASP A 152 -19.86 -4.96 11.10
N VAL A 153 -19.10 -5.79 11.82
CA VAL A 153 -18.58 -5.51 13.17
C VAL A 153 -17.05 -5.38 13.08
N PHE A 154 -16.49 -4.37 13.73
CA PHE A 154 -15.08 -3.99 13.61
C PHE A 154 -14.71 -3.57 12.19
N SER A 155 -15.58 -2.82 11.55
CA SER A 155 -15.60 -2.52 10.12
C SER A 155 -14.40 -1.69 9.61
N HIS A 156 -13.65 -1.00 10.48
CA HIS A 156 -12.56 -0.10 10.09
C HIS A 156 -13.07 0.95 9.06
N VAL A 157 -12.60 0.89 7.81
CA VAL A 157 -13.08 1.75 6.70
C VAL A 157 -14.30 1.16 5.97
N GLY A 158 -14.96 0.16 6.55
CA GLY A 158 -16.14 -0.49 5.97
C GLY A 158 -15.81 -1.48 4.86
N GLY A 159 -14.64 -2.14 4.91
CA GLY A 159 -14.16 -3.00 3.84
C GLY A 159 -15.16 -4.06 3.37
N PHE A 160 -15.72 -4.81 4.30
CA PHE A 160 -16.75 -5.81 4.00
C PHE A 160 -18.11 -5.18 3.73
N GLY A 161 -18.57 -4.28 4.60
CA GLY A 161 -19.90 -3.66 4.51
C GLY A 161 -20.11 -2.92 3.20
N LEU A 162 -19.15 -2.08 2.78
CA LEU A 162 -19.24 -1.33 1.54
C LEU A 162 -19.22 -2.23 0.30
N ALA A 163 -18.40 -3.29 0.30
CA ALA A 163 -18.38 -4.26 -0.80
C ALA A 163 -19.71 -5.03 -0.93
N MET A 164 -20.41 -5.25 0.18
CA MET A 164 -21.73 -5.94 0.20
C MET A 164 -22.88 -5.04 -0.22
N LEU A 165 -22.69 -3.70 -0.18
CA LEU A 165 -23.69 -2.72 -0.61
C LEU A 165 -23.56 -2.35 -2.10
N ALA A 166 -22.39 -2.61 -2.69
CA ALA A 166 -22.11 -2.32 -4.10
C ALA A 166 -22.69 -3.42 -5.03
#